data_08cf0d6c7145bf34156199ae757d2f9e
#
_entry.id   08cf0d6c7145bf34156199ae757d2f9e
#
_cell.length_a   1.000
_cell.length_b   1.000
_cell.length_c   1.000
_cell.angle_alpha   90.00
_cell.angle_beta   90.00
_cell.angle_gamma   90.00
#
_symmetry.space_group_name_H-M   'P 1'
#
loop_
_entity.id
_entity.type
_entity.pdbx_description
1 polymer ?
#
loop_
_entity_poly.entity_id
_entity_poly.type
_entity_poly.pdbx_seq_one_letter_code
_entity_poly.pdbx_strand_id
1 'polypeptide(L)'
;MSIKISPSILGGSFSNIERIILDLNQSKAEYIHFDVMDGDFVPNLTFGPKFISNVREFSNKVFDVHLMINRVEKFLDDYIRAGSDIITFHIEINEDI
;
A
#
# COMPACT_ATOMS: atom_id res chain seq x y z
N MET A 1 -2.84 -21.49 14.43
CA MET A 1 -3.04 -20.19 13.80
C MET A 1 -1.70 -19.55 13.52
N SER A 2 -1.43 -19.18 12.30
CA SER A 2 -0.18 -18.52 11.96
C SER A 2 -0.32 -17.00 12.06
N ILE A 3 0.75 -16.35 12.52
CA ILE A 3 0.80 -14.88 12.58
C ILE A 3 1.40 -14.37 11.29
N LYS A 4 0.73 -13.42 10.65
CA LYS A 4 1.24 -12.75 9.46
C LYS A 4 1.90 -11.43 9.86
N ILE A 5 3.04 -11.14 9.25
CA ILE A 5 3.77 -9.89 9.49
C ILE A 5 3.64 -9.02 8.25
N SER A 6 3.23 -7.76 8.45
CA SER A 6 3.01 -6.81 7.37
C SER A 6 3.78 -5.52 7.66
N PRO A 7 5.11 -5.51 7.38
CA PRO A 7 5.91 -4.30 7.61
C PRO A 7 5.51 -3.19 6.65
N SER A 8 5.55 -1.95 7.16
CA SER A 8 5.20 -0.77 6.39
C SER A 8 6.37 -0.29 5.55
N ILE A 9 6.11 0.01 4.28
CA ILE A 9 7.11 0.56 3.38
C ILE A 9 7.48 2.01 3.76
N LEU A 10 6.63 2.70 4.54
CA LEU A 10 6.95 4.04 5.03
C LEU A 10 8.09 4.05 6.05
N GLY A 11 8.47 2.90 6.61
CA GLY A 11 9.60 2.80 7.51
C GLY A 11 10.95 3.04 6.84
N GLY A 12 10.99 3.11 5.51
CA GLY A 12 12.22 3.32 4.76
C GLY A 12 12.24 4.62 3.98
N SER A 13 13.37 4.88 3.35
CA SER A 13 13.54 6.05 2.49
C SER A 13 13.02 5.75 1.08
N PHE A 14 12.26 6.69 0.51
CA PHE A 14 11.75 6.53 -0.85
C PHE A 14 12.87 6.47 -1.90
N SER A 15 14.03 7.03 -1.61
CA SER A 15 15.18 6.98 -2.53
C SER A 15 15.76 5.58 -2.66
N ASN A 16 15.44 4.66 -1.73
CA ASN A 16 15.95 3.30 -1.72
C ASN A 16 14.83 2.25 -1.77
N ILE A 17 13.71 2.57 -2.41
CA ILE A 17 12.54 1.69 -2.42
C ILE A 17 12.84 0.30 -2.98
N GLU A 18 13.56 0.23 -4.10
CA GLU A 18 13.89 -1.07 -4.69
C GLU A 18 14.66 -1.94 -3.70
N ARG A 19 15.66 -1.35 -3.03
CA ARG A 19 16.45 -2.09 -2.03
C ARG A 19 15.59 -2.55 -0.86
N ILE A 20 14.69 -1.69 -0.40
CA ILE A 20 13.79 -2.02 0.70
C ILE A 20 12.90 -3.20 0.31
N ILE A 21 12.34 -3.19 -0.90
CA ILE A 21 11.50 -4.28 -1.39
C ILE A 21 12.29 -5.58 -1.50
N LEU A 22 13.50 -5.53 -2.03
CA LEU A 22 14.35 -6.70 -2.15
C LEU A 22 14.72 -7.27 -0.77
N ASP A 23 15.01 -6.41 0.19
CA ASP A 23 15.29 -6.84 1.57
C ASP A 23 14.05 -7.50 2.20
N LEU A 24 12.87 -6.92 1.98
CA LEU A 24 11.62 -7.50 2.48
C LEU A 24 11.32 -8.86 1.83
N ASN A 25 11.67 -9.03 0.55
CA ASN A 25 11.50 -10.32 -0.12
C ASN A 25 12.32 -11.43 0.54
N GLN A 26 13.48 -11.09 1.10
CA GLN A 26 14.34 -12.04 1.79
C GLN A 26 13.93 -12.28 3.23
N SER A 27 13.02 -11.46 3.77
CA SER A 27 12.57 -11.57 5.15
C SER A 27 11.50 -12.66 5.29
N LYS A 28 11.14 -12.96 6.54
CA LYS A 28 10.06 -13.90 6.84
C LYS A 28 8.69 -13.24 6.77
N ALA A 29 8.63 -11.94 6.52
CA ALA A 29 7.36 -11.24 6.35
C ALA A 29 6.66 -11.77 5.10
N GLU A 30 5.35 -11.99 5.21
CA GLU A 30 4.54 -12.51 4.10
C GLU A 30 3.82 -11.37 3.35
N TYR A 31 3.63 -10.26 4.01
CA TYR A 31 2.91 -9.09 3.50
C TYR A 31 3.85 -7.90 3.43
N ILE A 32 3.54 -6.96 2.53
CA ILE A 32 4.14 -5.63 2.52
C ILE A 32 3.01 -4.63 2.63
N HIS A 33 3.11 -3.73 3.60
CA HIS A 33 2.06 -2.76 3.91
C HIS A 33 2.34 -1.41 3.26
N PHE A 34 1.32 -0.86 2.60
CA PHE A 34 1.40 0.44 1.92
C PHE A 34 0.37 1.37 2.55
N ASP A 35 0.84 2.43 3.21
CA ASP A 35 -0.03 3.46 3.76
C ASP A 35 -0.19 4.56 2.72
N VAL A 36 -1.34 4.62 2.07
CA VAL A 36 -1.65 5.60 1.04
C VAL A 36 -2.40 6.76 1.67
N MET A 37 -1.82 7.96 1.56
CA MET A 37 -2.35 9.18 2.14
C MET A 37 -2.49 10.23 1.05
N ASP A 38 -3.64 10.91 0.99
CA ASP A 38 -3.99 11.83 -0.09
C ASP A 38 -3.76 13.31 0.24
N GLY A 39 -3.33 13.61 1.45
CA GLY A 39 -3.15 15.00 1.88
C GLY A 39 -4.47 15.73 2.19
N ASP A 40 -5.59 15.00 2.21
CA ASP A 40 -6.92 15.55 2.45
C ASP A 40 -7.61 14.82 3.60
N PHE A 41 -7.79 13.50 3.49
CA PHE A 41 -8.32 12.70 4.59
C PHE A 41 -7.37 12.74 5.80
N VAL A 42 -6.06 12.73 5.54
CA VAL A 42 -5.00 12.90 6.53
C VAL A 42 -4.04 13.99 6.03
N PRO A 43 -3.28 14.65 6.92
CA PRO A 43 -2.45 15.81 6.51
C PRO A 43 -1.19 15.47 5.73
N ASN A 44 -0.88 14.19 5.54
CA ASN A 44 0.30 13.77 4.81
C ASN A 44 -0.06 13.26 3.41
N LEU A 45 0.90 13.32 2.50
CA LEU A 45 0.74 12.83 1.13
C LEU A 45 1.85 11.81 0.84
N THR A 46 1.49 10.61 0.39
CA THR A 46 2.48 9.57 0.15
C THR A 46 2.63 9.22 -1.34
N PHE A 47 1.88 8.24 -1.83
CA PHE A 47 2.06 7.76 -3.20
C PHE A 47 0.73 7.26 -3.76
N GLY A 48 0.71 7.03 -5.06
CA GLY A 48 -0.49 6.59 -5.76
C GLY A 48 -0.37 5.20 -6.38
N PRO A 49 -1.35 4.82 -7.22
CA PRO A 49 -1.39 3.49 -7.82
C PRO A 49 -0.18 3.17 -8.68
N LYS A 50 0.37 4.17 -9.38
CA LYS A 50 1.52 3.94 -10.25
C LYS A 50 2.74 3.48 -9.46
N PHE A 51 2.94 4.04 -8.27
CA PHE A 51 4.03 3.62 -7.40
C PHE A 51 3.88 2.13 -7.03
N ILE A 52 2.68 1.72 -6.65
CA ILE A 52 2.40 0.34 -6.27
C ILE A 52 2.61 -0.60 -7.47
N SER A 53 2.14 -0.19 -8.65
CA SER A 53 2.34 -0.95 -9.88
C SER A 53 3.83 -1.15 -10.20
N ASN A 54 4.64 -0.12 -10.03
CA ASN A 54 6.07 -0.21 -10.28
C ASN A 54 6.75 -1.16 -9.27
N VAL A 55 6.37 -1.07 -8.01
CA VAL A 55 6.94 -1.91 -6.95
C VAL A 55 6.50 -3.37 -7.11
N ARG A 56 5.30 -3.59 -7.66
CA ARG A 56 4.76 -4.94 -7.87
C ARG A 56 5.70 -5.82 -8.69
N GLU A 57 6.44 -5.22 -9.60
CA GLU A 57 7.38 -5.96 -10.46
C GLU A 57 8.52 -6.60 -9.67
N PHE A 58 8.82 -6.09 -8.48
CA PHE A 58 9.94 -6.53 -7.68
C PHE A 58 9.57 -7.53 -6.58
N SER A 59 8.30 -7.87 -6.42
CA SER A 59 7.89 -8.72 -5.30
C SER A 59 6.67 -9.56 -5.62
N ASN A 60 6.67 -10.80 -5.10
CA ASN A 60 5.51 -11.71 -5.15
C ASN A 60 4.78 -11.77 -3.81
N LYS A 61 5.18 -10.96 -2.83
CA LYS A 61 4.52 -10.95 -1.53
C LYS A 61 3.12 -10.35 -1.66
N VAL A 62 2.29 -10.59 -0.66
CA VAL A 62 0.95 -10.01 -0.58
C VAL A 62 1.08 -8.51 -0.30
N PHE A 63 0.50 -7.68 -1.16
CA PHE A 63 0.47 -6.24 -0.97
C PHE A 63 -0.79 -5.86 -0.19
N ASP A 64 -0.57 -5.38 1.02
CA ASP A 64 -1.60 -4.97 1.97
C ASP A 64 -1.69 -3.44 1.94
N VAL A 65 -2.70 -2.92 1.24
CA VAL A 65 -2.80 -1.50 0.90
C VAL A 65 -3.88 -0.84 1.76
N HIS A 66 -3.46 0.14 2.55
CA HIS A 66 -4.33 0.89 3.46
C HIS A 66 -4.58 2.28 2.87
N LEU A 67 -5.81 2.52 2.45
CA LEU A 67 -6.20 3.77 1.79
C LEU A 67 -6.72 4.78 2.82
N MET A 68 -5.89 5.75 3.14
CA MET A 68 -6.27 6.92 3.96
C MET A 68 -6.54 8.08 3.02
N ILE A 69 -7.60 7.93 2.22
CA ILE A 69 -7.98 8.88 1.18
C ILE A 69 -9.49 9.12 1.23
N ASN A 70 -9.92 10.29 0.76
CA ASN A 70 -11.35 10.66 0.76
C ASN A 70 -12.11 10.11 -0.43
N ARG A 71 -11.44 9.85 -1.56
CA ARG A 71 -12.13 9.49 -2.80
C ARG A 71 -11.84 8.03 -3.18
N VAL A 72 -12.18 7.13 -2.29
CA VAL A 72 -11.90 5.69 -2.48
C VAL A 72 -12.59 5.16 -3.73
N GLU A 73 -13.88 5.49 -3.92
CA GLU A 73 -14.64 5.01 -5.08
C GLU A 73 -13.97 5.39 -6.39
N LYS A 74 -13.43 6.60 -6.48
CA LYS A 74 -12.78 7.09 -7.69
C LYS A 74 -11.51 6.30 -8.02
N PHE A 75 -10.75 5.88 -7.03
CA PHE A 75 -9.41 5.31 -7.23
C PHE A 75 -9.32 3.81 -6.96
N LEU A 76 -10.38 3.19 -6.43
CA LEU A 76 -10.33 1.80 -5.99
C LEU A 76 -9.85 0.84 -7.10
N ASP A 77 -10.42 0.96 -8.30
CA ASP A 77 -10.05 0.09 -9.41
C ASP A 77 -8.59 0.26 -9.81
N ASP A 78 -8.08 1.49 -9.71
CA ASP A 78 -6.68 1.76 -10.03
C ASP A 78 -5.75 1.03 -9.07
N TYR A 79 -6.08 1.01 -7.78
CA TYR A 79 -5.29 0.29 -6.78
C TYR A 79 -5.38 -1.23 -6.95
N ILE A 80 -6.54 -1.73 -7.34
CA ILE A 80 -6.70 -3.15 -7.64
C ILE A 80 -5.81 -3.54 -8.82
N ARG A 81 -5.89 -2.78 -9.91
CA ARG A 81 -5.09 -3.07 -11.11
C ARG A 81 -3.60 -2.89 -10.90
N ALA A 82 -3.20 -2.05 -9.94
CA ALA A 82 -1.79 -1.86 -9.60
C ALA A 82 -1.17 -3.09 -8.93
N GLY A 83 -1.97 -4.01 -8.41
CA GLY A 83 -1.49 -5.23 -7.80
C GLY A 83 -1.75 -5.33 -6.30
N SER A 84 -2.67 -4.53 -5.77
CA SER A 84 -3.07 -4.63 -4.36
C SER A 84 -3.81 -5.93 -4.14
N ASP A 85 -3.40 -6.71 -3.16
CA ASP A 85 -4.04 -7.98 -2.80
C ASP A 85 -5.09 -7.79 -1.72
N ILE A 86 -4.81 -6.89 -0.76
CA ILE A 86 -5.72 -6.54 0.32
C ILE A 86 -5.86 -5.03 0.30
N ILE A 87 -7.10 -4.53 0.37
CA ILE A 87 -7.37 -3.10 0.44
C ILE A 87 -8.23 -2.81 1.67
N THR A 88 -7.75 -1.89 2.49
CA THR A 88 -8.46 -1.40 3.67
C THR A 88 -8.72 0.09 3.50
N PHE A 89 -9.93 0.54 3.81
CA PHE A 89 -10.25 1.95 3.80
C PHE A 89 -11.11 2.29 5.02
N HIS A 90 -11.36 3.58 5.24
CA HIS A 90 -12.02 4.05 6.45
C HIS A 90 -13.51 4.32 6.22
N ILE A 91 -14.34 3.87 7.16
CA ILE A 91 -15.78 4.08 7.11
C ILE A 91 -16.15 5.56 7.27
N GLU A 92 -15.23 6.38 7.81
CA GLU A 92 -15.43 7.81 8.00
C GLU A 92 -15.47 8.59 6.68
N ILE A 93 -15.06 7.97 5.56
CA ILE A 93 -15.17 8.65 4.27
C ILE A 93 -16.65 8.85 3.92
N ASN A 94 -16.93 9.95 3.23
CA ASN A 94 -18.30 10.31 2.88
C ASN A 94 -18.64 9.80 1.47
N GLU A 95 -18.57 8.50 1.28
CA GLU A 95 -18.87 7.85 0.01
C GLU A 95 -19.74 6.62 0.24
N ASP A 96 -20.56 6.31 -0.76
CA ASP A 96 -21.38 5.10 -0.80
C ASP A 96 -20.64 4.06 -1.66
N ILE A 97 -20.00 3.13 -1.01
CA ILE A 97 -19.17 2.14 -1.69
C ILE A 97 -19.78 0.74 -1.70
#